data_043a380e2933d3e231b0f96a43d56387
#
_entry.id   043a380e2933d3e231b0f96a43d56387
#
_cell.length_a   1.000
_cell.length_b   1.000
_cell.length_c   1.000
_cell.angle_alpha   90.00
_cell.angle_beta   90.00
_cell.angle_gamma   90.00
#
_symmetry.space_group_name_H-M   'P 1'
#
loop_
_entity.id
_entity.type
_entity.pdbx_description
1 polymer ?
#
loop_
_entity_poly.entity_id
_entity_poly.type
_entity_poly.pdbx_seq_one_letter_code
_entity_poly.pdbx_strand_id
1 'polypeptide(L)'
;MITLPAMPAAVPASNYWFVCFPAQTFGPRQPWYLRRLHPAWRHCLLLRYAGPDTTLIAEHVGSYARMEILPASIGECARNLQTENGTLILLVEADRPAPKAMMRAPMSCVEFVKALLGIGRPWIITPHQLYRHLRKQGASHVFPTANS
;
A
#
# COMPACT_ATOMS: atom_id res chain seq x y z
N MET A 1 13.21 19.22 10.82
CA MET A 1 13.13 17.96 11.59
C MET A 1 11.64 17.62 11.72
N ILE A 2 11.12 16.77 10.84
CA ILE A 2 9.70 16.39 10.87
C ILE A 2 9.58 15.29 11.92
N THR A 3 8.96 15.63 13.05
CA THR A 3 8.62 14.64 14.08
C THR A 3 7.53 13.75 13.49
N LEU A 4 7.85 12.47 13.23
CA LEU A 4 6.83 11.47 12.95
C LEU A 4 5.80 11.53 14.08
N PRO A 5 4.49 11.45 13.79
CA PRO A 5 3.52 11.15 14.83
C PRO A 5 4.04 9.91 15.55
N ALA A 6 4.24 10.01 16.87
CA ALA A 6 4.69 8.89 17.67
C ALA A 6 3.75 7.73 17.37
N MET A 7 4.27 6.65 16.81
CA MET A 7 3.53 5.40 16.73
C MET A 7 3.00 5.16 18.16
N PRO A 8 1.69 4.97 18.35
CA PRO A 8 1.18 4.72 19.68
C PRO A 8 1.96 3.54 20.28
N ALA A 9 2.61 3.76 21.42
CA ALA A 9 3.60 2.87 22.02
C ALA A 9 3.06 1.48 22.44
N ALA A 10 1.83 1.16 22.08
CA ALA A 10 1.13 -0.08 22.47
C ALA A 10 0.29 -0.71 21.35
N VAL A 11 0.57 -0.40 20.08
CA VAL A 11 -0.12 -1.09 18.99
C VAL A 11 0.53 -2.46 18.83
N PRO A 12 -0.20 -3.59 18.98
CA PRO A 12 0.33 -4.86 18.55
C PRO A 12 0.66 -4.73 17.06
N ALA A 13 1.93 -4.68 16.76
CA ALA A 13 2.49 -4.38 15.42
C ALA A 13 1.98 -5.35 14.32
N SER A 14 1.31 -6.42 14.73
CA SER A 14 0.79 -7.48 13.86
C SER A 14 -0.46 -7.11 13.05
N ASN A 15 -1.20 -6.05 13.40
CA ASN A 15 -2.51 -5.77 12.79
C ASN A 15 -2.50 -4.59 11.80
N TYR A 16 -1.38 -3.88 11.66
CA TYR A 16 -1.30 -2.71 10.80
C TYR A 16 -0.55 -2.98 9.50
N TRP A 17 -1.11 -2.42 8.44
CA TRP A 17 -0.51 -2.38 7.12
C TRP A 17 -0.32 -0.93 6.66
N PHE A 18 0.79 -0.67 6.00
CA PHE A 18 0.96 0.54 5.23
C PHE A 18 0.59 0.25 3.79
N VAL A 19 -0.47 0.86 3.32
CA VAL A 19 -0.87 0.78 1.91
C VAL A 19 -0.25 1.96 1.18
N CYS A 20 0.67 1.67 0.28
CA CYS A 20 1.48 2.65 -0.42
C CYS A 20 0.97 2.83 -1.86
N PHE A 21 0.86 4.07 -2.30
CA PHE A 21 0.44 4.47 -3.65
C PHE A 21 1.57 5.30 -4.28
N PRO A 22 2.61 4.66 -4.86
CA PRO A 22 3.72 5.37 -5.45
C PRO A 22 3.31 6.11 -6.71
N ALA A 23 3.75 7.37 -6.83
CA ALA A 23 3.65 8.15 -8.07
C ALA A 23 4.71 7.66 -9.04
N GLN A 24 4.42 6.58 -9.78
CA GLN A 24 5.38 6.02 -10.73
C GLN A 24 5.24 6.66 -12.10
N THR A 25 6.35 7.18 -12.60
CA THR A 25 6.57 7.44 -14.02
C THR A 25 6.99 6.13 -14.68
N PHE A 26 6.07 5.48 -15.32
CA PHE A 26 6.36 4.24 -16.01
C PHE A 26 7.00 4.47 -17.38
N GLY A 27 7.93 3.60 -17.77
CA GLY A 27 8.57 3.63 -19.09
C GLY A 27 7.64 3.27 -20.26
N PRO A 28 8.15 3.33 -21.51
CA PRO A 28 7.34 3.23 -22.73
C PRO A 28 6.65 1.89 -23.00
N ARG A 29 6.95 0.85 -22.22
CA ARG A 29 6.41 -0.52 -22.41
C ARG A 29 5.13 -0.84 -21.63
N GLN A 30 4.39 0.16 -21.18
CA GLN A 30 3.19 -0.08 -20.39
C GLN A 30 1.98 -0.50 -21.20
N PRO A 31 1.13 -1.39 -20.64
CA PRO A 31 -0.18 -1.68 -21.18
C PRO A 31 -0.98 -0.39 -21.38
N TRP A 32 -1.68 -0.29 -22.51
CA TRP A 32 -2.43 0.93 -22.91
C TRP A 32 -3.46 1.37 -21.86
N TYR A 33 -4.06 0.45 -21.11
CA TYR A 33 -5.05 0.77 -20.07
C TYR A 33 -4.45 1.47 -18.85
N LEU A 34 -3.17 1.18 -18.50
CA LEU A 34 -2.47 1.88 -17.43
C LEU A 34 -2.12 3.32 -17.81
N ARG A 35 -1.96 3.61 -19.10
CA ARG A 35 -1.70 4.97 -19.59
C ARG A 35 -2.90 5.90 -19.36
N ARG A 36 -4.11 5.36 -19.24
CA ARG A 36 -5.33 6.12 -18.95
C ARG A 36 -5.51 6.46 -17.47
N LEU A 37 -4.78 5.76 -16.58
CA LEU A 37 -4.80 6.09 -15.17
C LEU A 37 -3.92 7.31 -14.90
N HIS A 38 -4.38 8.15 -13.97
CA HIS A 38 -3.57 9.27 -13.51
C HIS A 38 -2.23 8.77 -12.96
N PRO A 39 -1.08 9.42 -13.26
CA PRO A 39 0.25 8.96 -12.83
C PRO A 39 0.38 8.62 -11.35
N ALA A 40 -0.28 9.38 -10.48
CA ALA A 40 -0.28 9.16 -9.03
C ALA A 40 -1.06 7.90 -8.60
N TRP A 41 -1.81 7.25 -9.50
CA TRP A 41 -2.72 6.15 -9.16
C TRP A 41 -2.55 4.93 -10.06
N ARG A 42 -1.31 4.61 -10.41
CA ARG A 42 -1.02 3.50 -11.33
C ARG A 42 -0.63 2.21 -10.65
N HIS A 43 -0.21 2.29 -9.39
CA HIS A 43 0.27 1.15 -8.62
C HIS A 43 -0.11 1.26 -7.16
N CYS A 44 -0.16 0.13 -6.47
CA CYS A 44 -0.22 0.06 -5.02
C CYS A 44 0.56 -1.16 -4.52
N LEU A 45 1.13 -1.03 -3.34
CA LEU A 45 1.86 -2.08 -2.64
C LEU A 45 1.60 -1.99 -1.13
N LEU A 46 2.04 -2.99 -0.41
CA LEU A 46 1.88 -3.10 1.03
C LEU A 46 3.24 -3.18 1.72
N LEU A 47 3.35 -2.48 2.86
CA LEU A 47 4.39 -2.73 3.84
C LEU A 47 3.75 -3.23 5.13
N ARG A 48 4.43 -4.13 5.81
CA ARG A 48 4.04 -4.63 7.13
C ARG A 48 5.24 -4.74 8.03
N TYR A 49 5.04 -4.41 9.30
CA TYR A 49 6.06 -4.63 10.33
C TYR A 49 6.37 -6.12 10.46
N ALA A 50 7.63 -6.50 10.33
CA ALA A 50 8.12 -7.87 10.50
C ALA A 50 9.09 -8.00 11.67
N GLY A 51 9.58 -6.87 12.21
CA GLY A 51 10.50 -6.78 13.35
C GLY A 51 11.04 -5.35 13.48
N PRO A 52 11.85 -5.05 14.52
CA PRO A 52 12.36 -3.70 14.76
C PRO A 52 13.06 -3.09 13.55
N ASP A 53 13.91 -3.87 12.89
CA ASP A 53 14.70 -3.47 11.74
C ASP A 53 14.36 -4.31 10.50
N THR A 54 13.11 -4.80 10.42
CA THR A 54 12.66 -5.61 9.30
C THR A 54 11.26 -5.25 8.87
N THR A 55 11.05 -5.16 7.57
CA THR A 55 9.78 -4.83 6.94
C THR A 55 9.45 -5.85 5.86
N LEU A 56 8.24 -6.41 5.91
CA LEU A 56 7.69 -7.17 4.80
C LEU A 56 7.16 -6.19 3.75
N ILE A 57 7.67 -6.30 2.53
CA ILE A 57 7.05 -5.69 1.34
C ILE A 57 6.26 -6.73 0.56
N ALA A 58 5.06 -6.39 0.15
CA ALA A 58 4.20 -7.23 -0.66
C ALA A 58 3.61 -6.42 -1.82
N GLU A 59 3.88 -6.84 -3.04
CA GLU A 59 3.42 -6.17 -4.25
C GLU A 59 3.11 -7.15 -5.38
N HIS A 60 2.29 -6.72 -6.33
CA HIS A 60 2.06 -7.42 -7.58
C HIS A 60 2.66 -6.63 -8.74
N VAL A 61 3.64 -7.22 -9.42
CA VAL A 61 4.39 -6.58 -10.51
C VAL A 61 4.18 -7.37 -11.79
N GLY A 62 3.47 -6.79 -12.74
CA GLY A 62 3.21 -7.42 -14.02
C GLY A 62 2.44 -8.73 -13.90
N SER A 63 3.10 -9.86 -13.97
CA SER A 63 2.50 -11.20 -13.95
C SER A 63 2.78 -12.01 -12.69
N TYR A 64 3.50 -11.46 -11.70
CA TYR A 64 3.86 -12.18 -10.48
C TYR A 64 3.63 -11.35 -9.21
N ALA A 65 3.43 -12.04 -8.10
CA ALA A 65 3.43 -11.45 -6.77
C ALA A 65 4.84 -11.54 -6.17
N ARG A 66 5.30 -10.46 -5.57
CA ARG A 66 6.55 -10.36 -4.84
C ARG A 66 6.26 -10.17 -3.37
N MET A 67 6.90 -10.98 -2.53
CA MET A 67 6.92 -10.80 -1.08
C MET A 67 8.38 -10.93 -0.62
N GLU A 68 8.87 -9.93 0.07
CA GLU A 68 10.28 -9.86 0.47
C GLU A 68 10.40 -9.23 1.85
N ILE A 69 11.37 -9.71 2.64
CA ILE A 69 11.75 -9.10 3.92
C ILE A 69 12.91 -8.15 3.65
N LEU A 70 12.70 -6.89 3.91
CA LEU A 70 13.72 -5.85 3.81
C LEU A 70 14.42 -5.66 5.17
N PRO A 71 15.76 -5.55 5.21
CA PRO A 71 16.52 -5.27 6.43
C PRO A 71 16.48 -3.76 6.76
N ALA A 72 15.31 -3.22 6.99
CA ALA A 72 15.06 -1.82 7.33
C ALA A 72 13.76 -1.70 8.12
N SER A 73 13.69 -0.73 9.01
CA SER A 73 12.46 -0.47 9.77
C SER A 73 11.33 0.01 8.84
N ILE A 74 10.08 -0.25 9.22
CA ILE A 74 8.91 0.18 8.44
C ILE A 74 8.84 1.69 8.25
N GLY A 75 9.30 2.45 9.25
CA GLY A 75 9.36 3.92 9.18
C GLY A 75 10.41 4.42 8.19
N GLU A 76 11.53 3.72 8.05
CA GLU A 76 12.56 4.02 7.08
C GLU A 76 12.11 3.68 5.66
N CYS A 77 11.55 2.49 5.45
CA CYS A 77 10.98 2.10 4.17
C CYS A 77 9.89 3.09 3.71
N ALA A 78 8.99 3.49 4.60
CA ALA A 78 7.93 4.43 4.29
C ALA A 78 8.49 5.82 3.92
N ARG A 79 9.48 6.33 4.66
CA ARG A 79 10.13 7.61 4.32
C ARG A 79 10.82 7.59 2.97
N ASN A 80 11.56 6.53 2.69
CA ASN A 80 12.25 6.39 1.40
C ASN A 80 11.25 6.40 0.24
N LEU A 81 10.16 5.64 0.35
CA LEU A 81 9.09 5.65 -0.65
C LEU A 81 8.44 7.02 -0.82
N GLN A 82 8.22 7.76 0.27
CA GLN A 82 7.67 9.10 0.21
C GLN A 82 8.63 10.09 -0.46
N THR A 83 9.90 10.09 -0.05
CA THR A 83 10.89 11.08 -0.54
C THR A 83 11.31 10.82 -1.98
N GLU A 84 11.51 9.56 -2.36
CA GLU A 84 11.99 9.21 -3.70
C GLU A 84 10.89 9.26 -4.76
N ASN A 85 9.67 8.89 -4.40
CA ASN A 85 8.58 8.68 -5.36
C ASN A 85 7.32 9.51 -5.07
N GLY A 86 7.31 10.40 -4.09
CA GLY A 86 6.11 11.14 -3.70
C GLY A 86 4.96 10.24 -3.28
N THR A 87 5.26 9.08 -2.69
CA THR A 87 4.29 8.03 -2.38
C THR A 87 3.30 8.50 -1.30
N LEU A 88 2.01 8.36 -1.57
CA LEU A 88 0.98 8.47 -0.55
C LEU A 88 0.91 7.16 0.24
N ILE A 89 0.94 7.25 1.57
CA ILE A 89 0.94 6.08 2.44
C ILE A 89 -0.20 6.20 3.44
N LEU A 90 -1.05 5.17 3.47
CA LEU A 90 -2.15 5.04 4.43
C LEU A 90 -1.82 3.97 5.47
N LEU A 91 -2.07 4.29 6.73
CA LEU A 91 -2.12 3.32 7.81
C LEU A 91 -3.49 2.66 7.83
N VAL A 92 -3.52 1.35 7.70
CA VAL A 92 -4.74 0.54 7.67
C VAL A 92 -4.66 -0.51 8.76
N GLU A 93 -5.66 -0.54 9.63
CA GLU A 93 -5.85 -1.61 10.58
C GLU A 93 -6.62 -2.74 9.90
N ALA A 94 -6.03 -3.94 9.89
CA ALA A 94 -6.68 -5.13 9.37
C ALA A 94 -6.90 -6.10 10.54
N ASP A 95 -8.09 -6.09 11.09
CA ASP A 95 -8.47 -6.85 12.31
C ASP A 95 -8.35 -8.37 12.19
N ARG A 96 -8.29 -8.91 10.97
CA ARG A 96 -8.19 -10.36 10.74
C ARG A 96 -7.43 -10.65 9.45
N PRO A 97 -6.61 -11.71 9.42
CA PRO A 97 -6.23 -12.30 8.15
C PRO A 97 -7.51 -12.67 7.40
N ALA A 98 -7.59 -12.27 6.14
CA ALA A 98 -8.75 -12.57 5.31
C ALA A 98 -9.01 -14.09 5.36
N PRO A 99 -10.18 -14.55 5.80
CA PRO A 99 -10.45 -15.97 6.02
C PRO A 99 -10.39 -16.77 4.69
N LYS A 100 -10.50 -16.09 3.56
CA LYS A 100 -10.23 -16.63 2.22
C LYS A 100 -9.82 -15.45 1.33
N ALA A 101 -8.54 -15.28 1.10
CA ALA A 101 -8.03 -14.36 0.10
C ALA A 101 -8.43 -14.87 -1.30
N MET A 102 -9.56 -14.44 -1.79
CA MET A 102 -9.97 -14.73 -3.16
C MET A 102 -9.37 -13.68 -4.08
N MET A 103 -8.29 -14.06 -4.75
CA MET A 103 -7.74 -13.26 -5.84
C MET A 103 -8.59 -13.52 -7.07
N ARG A 104 -9.23 -12.46 -7.57
CA ARG A 104 -10.06 -12.53 -8.78
C ARG A 104 -9.22 -12.23 -10.02
N ALA A 105 -9.46 -12.95 -11.09
CA ALA A 105 -8.90 -12.61 -12.40
C ALA A 105 -9.63 -11.39 -13.01
N PRO A 106 -8.93 -10.47 -13.72
CA PRO A 106 -7.49 -10.45 -13.91
C PRO A 106 -6.74 -9.98 -12.66
N MET A 107 -5.63 -10.64 -12.36
CA MET A 107 -4.76 -10.25 -11.25
C MET A 107 -4.16 -8.86 -11.49
N SER A 108 -4.33 -7.98 -10.51
CA SER A 108 -3.74 -6.64 -10.51
C SER A 108 -3.17 -6.32 -9.14
N CYS A 109 -2.37 -5.26 -9.03
CA CYS A 109 -1.89 -4.79 -7.73
C CYS A 109 -3.04 -4.50 -6.77
N VAL A 110 -4.18 -4.00 -7.26
CA VAL A 110 -5.39 -3.73 -6.45
C VAL A 110 -6.01 -5.02 -5.93
N GLU A 111 -6.20 -6.03 -6.79
CA GLU A 111 -6.74 -7.33 -6.37
C GLU A 111 -5.83 -8.01 -5.34
N PHE A 112 -4.52 -7.92 -5.52
CA PHE A 112 -3.54 -8.45 -4.59
C PHE A 112 -3.64 -7.78 -3.21
N VAL A 113 -3.65 -6.45 -3.17
CA VAL A 113 -3.80 -5.67 -1.92
C VAL A 113 -5.14 -5.97 -1.25
N LYS A 114 -6.24 -6.00 -2.02
CA LYS A 114 -7.58 -6.34 -1.50
C LYS A 114 -7.60 -7.73 -0.87
N ALA A 115 -6.97 -8.70 -1.51
CA ALA A 115 -6.89 -10.07 -1.00
C ALA A 115 -6.18 -10.12 0.36
N LEU A 116 -5.04 -9.43 0.50
CA LEU A 116 -4.28 -9.39 1.75
C LEU A 116 -5.00 -8.63 2.87
N LEU A 117 -5.78 -7.59 2.53
CA LEU A 117 -6.56 -6.80 3.48
C LEU A 117 -7.96 -7.36 3.76
N GLY A 118 -8.38 -8.43 3.09
CA GLY A 118 -9.72 -9.01 3.25
C GLY A 118 -10.85 -8.18 2.65
N ILE A 119 -10.57 -7.33 1.65
CA ILE A 119 -11.56 -6.46 1.01
C ILE A 119 -12.29 -7.21 -0.10
N GLY A 120 -13.53 -7.63 0.18
CA GLY A 120 -14.37 -8.38 -0.76
C GLY A 120 -15.17 -7.52 -1.78
N ARG A 121 -14.73 -6.31 -2.12
CA ARG A 121 -15.47 -5.38 -2.99
C ARG A 121 -15.06 -5.51 -4.47
N PRO A 122 -15.87 -6.14 -5.34
CA PRO A 122 -15.48 -6.41 -6.72
C PRO A 122 -15.35 -5.16 -7.61
N TRP A 123 -16.03 -4.08 -7.28
CA TRP A 123 -16.01 -2.81 -8.04
C TRP A 123 -14.79 -1.92 -7.76
N ILE A 124 -13.97 -2.26 -6.76
CA ILE A 124 -12.70 -1.58 -6.52
C ILE A 124 -11.66 -2.22 -7.44
N ILE A 125 -11.36 -1.58 -8.56
CA ILE A 125 -10.48 -2.09 -9.62
C ILE A 125 -9.27 -1.19 -9.88
N THR A 126 -9.27 0.06 -9.36
CA THR A 126 -8.17 1.00 -9.54
C THR A 126 -7.54 1.38 -8.19
N PRO A 127 -6.24 1.75 -8.17
CA PRO A 127 -5.61 2.23 -6.95
C PRO A 127 -6.31 3.45 -6.33
N HIS A 128 -6.84 4.37 -7.15
CA HIS A 128 -7.61 5.52 -6.67
C HIS A 128 -8.92 5.11 -5.97
N GLN A 129 -9.65 4.13 -6.53
CA GLN A 129 -10.85 3.60 -5.88
C GLN A 129 -10.51 2.92 -4.55
N LEU A 130 -9.40 2.17 -4.51
CA LEU A 130 -8.90 1.54 -3.30
C LEU A 130 -8.55 2.59 -2.24
N TYR A 131 -7.79 3.62 -2.61
CA TYR A 131 -7.46 4.74 -1.73
C TYR A 131 -8.71 5.39 -1.12
N ARG A 132 -9.69 5.75 -1.96
CA ARG A 132 -10.95 6.35 -1.50
C ARG A 132 -11.73 5.43 -0.55
N HIS A 133 -11.74 4.14 -0.85
CA HIS A 133 -12.39 3.15 0.01
C HIS A 133 -11.72 3.09 1.39
N LEU A 134 -10.39 2.95 1.43
CA LEU A 134 -9.63 2.91 2.68
C LEU A 134 -9.81 4.19 3.51
N ARG A 135 -9.78 5.35 2.88
CA ARG A 135 -10.06 6.64 3.55
C ARG A 135 -11.45 6.67 4.17
N LYS A 136 -12.48 6.18 3.48
CA LYS A 136 -13.85 6.07 4.02
C LYS A 136 -13.95 5.08 5.18
N GLN A 137 -13.08 4.09 5.25
CA GLN A 137 -12.98 3.13 6.36
C GLN A 137 -12.14 3.65 7.54
N GLY A 138 -11.69 4.89 7.50
CA GLY A 138 -10.95 5.52 8.60
C GLY A 138 -9.42 5.43 8.50
N ALA A 139 -8.87 4.90 7.39
CA ALA A 139 -7.43 4.89 7.20
C ALA A 139 -6.85 6.31 7.24
N SER A 140 -5.76 6.50 7.98
CA SER A 140 -5.07 7.77 8.13
C SER A 140 -3.81 7.86 7.28
N HIS A 141 -3.42 9.07 6.89
CA HIS A 141 -2.12 9.29 6.26
C HIS A 141 -0.99 9.09 7.27
N VAL A 142 0.06 8.37 6.87
CA VAL A 142 1.27 8.19 7.70
C VAL A 142 2.08 9.48 7.74
N PHE A 143 2.08 10.23 6.63
CA PHE A 143 2.73 11.54 6.54
C PHE A 143 1.71 12.62 6.17
N PRO A 144 1.89 13.87 6.65
CA PRO A 144 1.01 14.97 6.27
C PRO A 144 1.06 15.18 4.75
N THR A 145 -0.09 15.33 4.13
CA THR A 145 -0.21 15.75 2.74
C THR A 145 -0.13 17.26 2.66
N ALA A 146 0.57 17.79 1.65
CA ALA A 146 0.82 19.24 1.51
C ALA A 146 -0.46 20.10 1.33
N ASN A 147 -1.65 19.47 1.32
CA ASN A 147 -2.96 20.11 1.08
C ASN A 147 -4.04 19.59 2.05
N SER A 148 -3.74 19.50 3.32
CA SER A 148 -4.77 19.26 4.34
C SER A 148 -4.97 20.49 5.21
#